data_d3bafd66847debc95fcd5a30c4b0c79c
#
_entry.id   d3bafd66847debc95fcd5a30c4b0c79c
#
_cell.length_a   1.000
_cell.length_b   1.000
_cell.length_c   1.000
_cell.angle_alpha   90.00
_cell.angle_beta   90.00
_cell.angle_gamma   90.00
#
_symmetry.space_group_name_H-M   'P 1'
#
loop_
_entity.id
_entity.type
_entity.pdbx_description
1 polymer ?
#
loop_
_entity_poly.entity_id
_entity_poly.type
_entity_poly.pdbx_seq_one_letter_code
_entity_poly.pdbx_strand_id
1 'polypeptide(L)'
;MGWLSDMFGGDDDVVSTTTSVQASEIPGYIQDYSKENLGIAAGLADRQFEPYQGALVSGFTDDQNQAFQNQRDNMGAYKEDLASATSTMRDLSTSNFGDADLSSYMNPYLQSQYDATNRGFDTAQNQLDAKAVTQNAFGNSRRGVADAELGAQRGMALSDVDRQAFENAQKSYFADRASNMSAASGLASMAGQLQNQLGTDNAALATYGAQQQGINQLGLDAGYQQFLREQATPLENFNIRQAAL
;
A
#
# COMPACT_ATOMS: atom_id res chain seq x y z
N MET A 1 -40.93 99.74 13.93
CA MET A 1 -40.41 98.39 13.52
C MET A 1 -41.61 97.55 13.27
N GLY A 2 -42.00 97.36 12.04
CA GLY A 2 -43.18 96.61 11.75
C GLY A 2 -43.40 96.48 10.25
N TRP A 3 -42.47 95.87 9.52
CA TRP A 3 -42.58 95.70 8.08
C TRP A 3 -42.79 94.17 7.65
N LEU A 4 -42.95 93.27 8.70
CA LEU A 4 -43.17 91.85 8.45
C LEU A 4 -44.64 91.39 8.57
N SER A 5 -45.57 92.28 8.92
CA SER A 5 -46.99 91.96 9.03
C SER A 5 -47.77 92.10 7.71
N ASP A 6 -47.20 92.82 6.73
CA ASP A 6 -47.90 93.02 5.44
C ASP A 6 -47.56 91.96 4.34
N MET A 7 -46.80 90.95 4.64
CA MET A 7 -46.38 89.98 3.65
C MET A 7 -47.14 88.60 3.74
N PHE A 8 -48.06 88.50 4.74
CA PHE A 8 -48.84 87.23 4.90
C PHE A 8 -50.37 87.54 5.05
N GLY A 9 -50.81 88.63 4.58
CA GLY A 9 -52.25 88.94 4.46
C GLY A 9 -52.72 88.54 3.07
N GLY A 10 -52.85 87.27 2.80
CA GLY A 10 -53.53 86.76 1.66
C GLY A 10 -54.85 86.19 2.11
N ASP A 11 -55.88 86.69 1.47
CA ASP A 11 -57.25 86.26 1.64
C ASP A 11 -57.42 84.73 1.73
N ASP A 12 -57.96 84.29 2.87
CA ASP A 12 -58.38 82.90 3.08
C ASP A 12 -59.65 82.59 2.23
N ASP A 13 -59.48 82.48 0.98
CA ASP A 13 -60.49 81.71 0.18
C ASP A 13 -60.26 80.19 0.51
N VAL A 14 -60.90 79.77 1.60
CA VAL A 14 -61.07 78.35 1.88
C VAL A 14 -61.86 77.66 0.80
N VAL A 15 -61.20 77.29 -0.26
CA VAL A 15 -61.78 76.33 -1.23
C VAL A 15 -61.96 75.02 -0.50
N SER A 16 -63.13 74.88 0.09
CA SER A 16 -63.53 73.56 0.66
C SER A 16 -63.68 72.54 -0.50
N THR A 17 -62.58 71.98 -0.92
CA THR A 17 -62.62 70.83 -1.84
C THR A 17 -63.14 69.64 -1.03
N THR A 18 -64.41 69.47 -1.00
CA THR A 18 -65.02 68.24 -0.53
C THR A 18 -64.67 67.14 -1.55
N THR A 19 -63.51 66.53 -1.37
CA THR A 19 -63.18 65.31 -2.06
C THR A 19 -64.14 64.26 -1.47
N SER A 20 -65.23 64.06 -2.06
CA SER A 20 -66.07 62.89 -1.81
C SER A 20 -65.25 61.68 -2.29
N VAL A 21 -64.51 61.08 -1.38
CA VAL A 21 -64.00 59.76 -1.58
C VAL A 21 -65.23 58.87 -1.65
N GLN A 22 -65.70 58.62 -2.84
CA GLN A 22 -66.60 57.48 -3.07
C GLN A 22 -65.77 56.26 -2.64
N ALA A 23 -66.05 55.77 -1.45
CA ALA A 23 -65.57 54.47 -1.01
C ALA A 23 -66.23 53.47 -1.98
N SER A 24 -65.55 53.12 -3.06
CA SER A 24 -65.88 52.00 -3.88
C SER A 24 -66.01 50.81 -2.95
N GLU A 25 -67.19 50.30 -2.65
CA GLU A 25 -67.37 49.10 -1.89
C GLU A 25 -66.63 48.00 -2.64
N ILE A 26 -65.52 47.50 -1.99
CA ILE A 26 -64.78 46.39 -2.53
C ILE A 26 -65.74 45.21 -2.59
N PRO A 27 -65.90 44.55 -3.75
CA PRO A 27 -66.79 43.40 -3.89
C PRO A 27 -66.56 42.37 -2.82
N GLY A 28 -67.58 41.78 -2.21
CA GLY A 28 -67.49 40.87 -1.09
C GLY A 28 -66.54 39.72 -1.33
N TYR A 29 -66.50 39.19 -2.56
CA TYR A 29 -65.52 38.11 -2.89
C TYR A 29 -64.06 38.53 -2.78
N ILE A 30 -63.72 39.78 -3.07
CA ILE A 30 -62.37 40.33 -2.89
C ILE A 30 -62.03 40.46 -1.41
N GLN A 31 -63.00 40.92 -0.59
CA GLN A 31 -62.83 41.03 0.86
C GLN A 31 -62.58 39.67 1.51
N ASP A 32 -63.37 38.66 1.10
CA ASP A 32 -63.24 37.32 1.63
C ASP A 32 -61.92 36.68 1.20
N TYR A 33 -61.52 36.85 -0.04
CA TYR A 33 -60.23 36.38 -0.54
C TYR A 33 -59.04 37.08 0.14
N SER A 34 -59.12 38.39 0.41
CA SER A 34 -58.10 39.17 1.14
C SER A 34 -57.96 38.68 2.58
N LYS A 35 -59.09 38.40 3.28
CA LYS A 35 -59.06 37.83 4.62
C LYS A 35 -58.43 36.46 4.67
N GLU A 36 -58.75 35.60 3.69
CA GLU A 36 -58.16 34.27 3.58
C GLU A 36 -56.61 34.37 3.35
N ASN A 37 -56.19 35.23 2.43
CA ASN A 37 -54.77 35.46 2.16
C ASN A 37 -54.02 36.03 3.36
N LEU A 38 -54.62 36.97 4.12
CA LEU A 38 -54.01 37.47 5.37
C LEU A 38 -53.92 36.36 6.40
N GLY A 39 -54.87 35.46 6.52
CA GLY A 39 -54.80 34.29 7.40
C GLY A 39 -53.68 33.34 7.02
N ILE A 40 -53.48 33.07 5.71
CA ILE A 40 -52.39 32.25 5.21
C ILE A 40 -51.03 32.93 5.44
N ALA A 41 -50.94 34.25 5.18
CA ALA A 41 -49.74 35.01 5.39
C ALA A 41 -49.32 35.04 6.88
N ALA A 42 -50.28 35.20 7.81
CA ALA A 42 -50.03 35.08 9.24
C ALA A 42 -49.51 33.68 9.62
N GLY A 43 -50.14 32.62 9.12
CA GLY A 43 -49.68 31.25 9.37
C GLY A 43 -48.30 30.96 8.80
N LEU A 44 -47.93 31.58 7.67
CA LEU A 44 -46.57 31.48 7.11
C LEU A 44 -45.53 32.30 7.95
N ALA A 45 -45.96 33.48 8.46
CA ALA A 45 -45.10 34.30 9.29
C ALA A 45 -44.81 33.68 10.67
N ASP A 46 -45.77 32.94 11.23
CA ASP A 46 -45.67 32.24 12.49
C ASP A 46 -44.95 30.89 12.38
N ARG A 47 -44.58 30.47 11.15
CA ARG A 47 -43.89 29.19 10.94
C ARG A 47 -42.52 29.22 11.55
N GLN A 48 -42.27 28.29 12.48
CA GLN A 48 -40.95 28.15 13.07
C GLN A 48 -39.97 27.50 12.09
N PHE A 49 -38.70 27.90 12.18
CA PHE A 49 -37.64 27.28 11.43
C PHE A 49 -37.45 25.82 11.84
N GLU A 50 -37.62 24.90 10.91
CA GLU A 50 -37.35 23.48 11.11
C GLU A 50 -35.97 23.17 10.50
N PRO A 51 -34.98 22.85 11.34
CA PRO A 51 -33.68 22.44 10.83
C PRO A 51 -33.78 21.08 10.13
N TYR A 52 -32.99 20.91 9.06
CA TYR A 52 -32.87 19.62 8.40
C TYR A 52 -32.29 18.59 9.36
N GLN A 53 -32.98 17.45 9.53
CA GLN A 53 -32.60 16.38 10.47
C GLN A 53 -31.77 15.27 9.81
N GLY A 54 -31.67 15.29 8.48
CA GLY A 54 -30.90 14.29 7.73
C GLY A 54 -29.40 14.57 7.76
N ALA A 55 -28.60 13.55 7.45
CA ALA A 55 -27.19 13.72 7.24
C ALA A 55 -26.91 14.60 6.01
N LEU A 56 -25.94 15.52 6.12
CA LEU A 56 -25.53 16.39 5.01
C LEU A 56 -24.28 15.87 4.31
N VAL A 57 -23.50 15.02 5.00
CA VAL A 57 -22.25 14.47 4.49
C VAL A 57 -22.30 12.95 4.61
N SER A 58 -21.95 12.28 3.52
CA SER A 58 -21.76 10.83 3.51
C SER A 58 -20.54 10.45 4.32
N GLY A 59 -20.67 9.48 5.21
CA GLY A 59 -19.55 8.86 5.91
C GLY A 59 -18.66 8.04 4.96
N PHE A 60 -17.55 7.55 5.48
CA PHE A 60 -16.72 6.58 4.76
C PHE A 60 -17.52 5.30 4.53
N THR A 61 -17.31 4.70 3.35
CA THR A 61 -17.89 3.40 3.01
C THR A 61 -17.11 2.27 3.67
N ASP A 62 -17.68 1.08 3.71
CA ASP A 62 -17.00 -0.11 4.23
C ASP A 62 -15.73 -0.41 3.44
N ASP A 63 -15.75 -0.23 2.12
CA ASP A 63 -14.58 -0.41 1.26
C ASP A 63 -13.45 0.58 1.59
N GLN A 64 -13.78 1.85 1.87
CA GLN A 64 -12.79 2.83 2.30
C GLN A 64 -12.22 2.48 3.68
N ASN A 65 -13.07 2.10 4.62
CA ASN A 65 -12.63 1.68 5.94
C ASN A 65 -11.74 0.45 5.86
N GLN A 66 -12.06 -0.52 5.01
CA GLN A 66 -11.25 -1.69 4.75
C GLN A 66 -9.92 -1.32 4.09
N ALA A 67 -9.92 -0.42 3.12
CA ALA A 67 -8.68 0.07 2.49
C ALA A 67 -7.76 0.73 3.53
N PHE A 68 -8.31 1.55 4.43
CA PHE A 68 -7.55 2.17 5.51
C PHE A 68 -7.01 1.15 6.51
N GLN A 69 -7.78 0.10 6.81
CA GLN A 69 -7.36 -0.97 7.69
C GLN A 69 -6.24 -1.79 7.06
N ASN A 70 -6.45 -2.25 5.82
CA ASN A 70 -5.45 -2.98 5.05
C ASN A 70 -4.14 -2.19 4.94
N GLN A 71 -4.22 -0.88 4.71
CA GLN A 71 -3.04 -0.02 4.66
C GLN A 71 -2.27 0.00 5.99
N ARG A 72 -2.98 0.03 7.12
CA ARG A 72 -2.36 -0.02 8.46
C ARG A 72 -1.75 -1.39 8.74
N ASP A 73 -2.48 -2.46 8.45
CA ASP A 73 -2.08 -3.84 8.74
C ASP A 73 -0.88 -4.27 7.87
N ASN A 74 -0.86 -3.81 6.62
CA ASN A 74 0.21 -4.10 5.68
C ASN A 74 1.39 -3.13 5.77
N MET A 75 1.31 -2.10 6.63
CA MET A 75 2.38 -1.12 6.80
C MET A 75 3.60 -1.77 7.44
N GLY A 76 4.54 -2.15 6.59
CA GLY A 76 5.78 -2.79 7.00
C GLY A 76 5.77 -4.32 6.94
N ALA A 77 4.76 -4.97 6.38
CA ALA A 77 4.74 -6.43 6.17
C ALA A 77 5.97 -6.93 5.38
N TYR A 78 6.46 -6.13 4.43
CA TYR A 78 7.66 -6.44 3.65
C TYR A 78 8.99 -6.27 4.42
N LYS A 79 8.97 -5.65 5.61
CA LYS A 79 10.21 -5.30 6.34
C LYS A 79 10.95 -6.52 6.84
N GLU A 80 10.26 -7.55 7.27
CA GLU A 80 10.87 -8.80 7.73
C GLU A 80 11.63 -9.49 6.60
N ASP A 81 11.00 -9.64 5.44
CA ASP A 81 11.63 -10.25 4.27
C ASP A 81 12.81 -9.42 3.75
N LEU A 82 12.65 -8.10 3.73
CA LEU A 82 13.73 -7.20 3.34
C LEU A 82 14.89 -7.21 4.36
N ALA A 83 14.59 -7.27 5.65
CA ALA A 83 15.60 -7.37 6.70
C ALA A 83 16.34 -8.70 6.60
N SER A 84 15.65 -9.81 6.39
CA SER A 84 16.23 -11.13 6.16
C SER A 84 17.13 -11.16 4.94
N ALA A 85 16.66 -10.63 3.80
CA ALA A 85 17.47 -10.51 2.58
C ALA A 85 18.73 -9.64 2.82
N THR A 86 18.56 -8.51 3.52
CA THR A 86 19.67 -7.59 3.82
C THR A 86 20.70 -8.21 4.77
N SER A 87 20.25 -8.95 5.80
CA SER A 87 21.17 -9.65 6.71
C SER A 87 21.97 -10.72 5.97
N THR A 88 21.31 -11.53 5.16
CA THR A 88 21.97 -12.54 4.32
C THR A 88 23.01 -11.91 3.38
N MET A 89 22.66 -10.82 2.70
CA MET A 89 23.60 -10.10 1.83
C MET A 89 24.79 -9.53 2.62
N ARG A 90 24.55 -9.01 3.82
CA ARG A 90 25.61 -8.48 4.69
C ARG A 90 26.55 -9.61 5.15
N ASP A 91 25.99 -10.71 5.63
CA ASP A 91 26.75 -11.86 6.07
C ASP A 91 27.62 -12.44 4.93
N LEU A 92 27.02 -12.54 3.73
CA LEU A 92 27.76 -12.94 2.53
C LEU A 92 28.85 -11.93 2.15
N SER A 93 28.64 -10.63 2.34
CA SER A 93 29.64 -9.60 1.99
C SER A 93 30.84 -9.58 2.93
N THR A 94 30.63 -9.96 4.19
CA THR A 94 31.65 -9.95 5.23
C THR A 94 32.36 -11.31 5.43
N SER A 95 31.75 -12.41 4.96
CA SER A 95 32.34 -13.74 5.05
C SER A 95 33.50 -13.89 4.07
N ASN A 96 34.65 -14.39 4.60
CA ASN A 96 35.83 -14.68 3.80
C ASN A 96 35.98 -16.19 3.63
N PHE A 97 36.52 -16.60 2.49
CA PHE A 97 36.81 -18.01 2.21
C PHE A 97 37.80 -18.59 3.24
N GLY A 98 38.76 -17.81 3.71
CA GLY A 98 39.74 -18.24 4.71
C GLY A 98 39.16 -18.56 6.09
N ASP A 99 38.01 -17.96 6.42
CA ASP A 99 37.33 -18.17 7.71
C ASP A 99 36.23 -19.25 7.59
N ALA A 100 35.99 -19.76 6.38
CA ALA A 100 34.96 -20.76 6.14
C ALA A 100 35.39 -22.13 6.67
N ASP A 101 34.45 -22.85 7.31
CA ASP A 101 34.63 -24.25 7.61
C ASP A 101 34.49 -25.07 6.32
N LEU A 102 35.65 -25.31 5.69
CA LEU A 102 35.74 -26.07 4.44
C LEU A 102 35.40 -27.53 4.61
N SER A 103 35.37 -28.05 5.83
CA SER A 103 35.05 -29.45 6.10
C SER A 103 33.64 -29.80 5.60
N SER A 104 32.71 -28.86 5.69
CA SER A 104 31.32 -29.03 5.20
C SER A 104 31.22 -29.10 3.67
N TYR A 105 32.20 -28.55 2.94
CA TYR A 105 32.30 -28.57 1.49
C TYR A 105 33.21 -29.66 0.94
N MET A 106 33.93 -30.35 1.83
CA MET A 106 34.82 -31.47 1.44
C MET A 106 33.96 -32.64 0.99
N ASN A 107 34.39 -33.27 -0.10
CA ASN A 107 33.73 -34.43 -0.63
C ASN A 107 33.66 -35.57 0.42
N PRO A 108 32.48 -36.07 0.82
CA PRO A 108 32.34 -37.18 1.77
C PRO A 108 33.04 -38.47 1.31
N TYR A 109 33.32 -38.57 0.03
CA TYR A 109 34.06 -39.69 -0.56
C TYR A 109 35.56 -39.52 -0.60
N LEU A 110 36.08 -38.40 -0.05
CA LEU A 110 37.53 -38.13 0.00
C LEU A 110 38.28 -39.29 0.64
N GLN A 111 37.79 -39.84 1.77
CA GLN A 111 38.38 -41.00 2.41
C GLN A 111 38.41 -42.21 1.47
N SER A 112 37.38 -42.46 0.70
CA SER A 112 37.37 -43.52 -0.28
C SER A 112 38.38 -43.33 -1.43
N GLN A 113 38.66 -42.08 -1.80
CA GLN A 113 39.71 -41.76 -2.78
C GLN A 113 41.11 -42.02 -2.19
N TYR A 114 41.37 -41.65 -0.96
CA TYR A 114 42.60 -42.01 -0.25
C TYR A 114 42.81 -43.51 -0.14
N ASP A 115 41.73 -44.22 0.24
CA ASP A 115 41.79 -45.68 0.39
C ASP A 115 42.03 -46.37 -0.98
N ALA A 116 41.41 -45.87 -2.06
CA ALA A 116 41.62 -46.39 -3.43
C ALA A 116 43.07 -46.13 -3.89
N THR A 117 43.56 -44.91 -3.67
CA THR A 117 44.92 -44.51 -4.00
C THR A 117 45.93 -45.39 -3.23
N ASN A 118 45.75 -45.52 -1.91
CA ASN A 118 46.60 -46.36 -1.08
C ASN A 118 46.62 -47.83 -1.50
N ARG A 119 45.43 -48.42 -1.77
CA ARG A 119 45.34 -49.82 -2.27
C ARG A 119 46.08 -50.01 -3.60
N GLY A 120 46.03 -49.01 -4.49
CA GLY A 120 46.79 -49.05 -5.76
C GLY A 120 48.29 -49.16 -5.52
N PHE A 121 48.81 -48.33 -4.60
CA PHE A 121 50.21 -48.33 -4.23
C PHE A 121 50.63 -49.60 -3.44
N ASP A 122 49.76 -50.09 -2.55
CA ASP A 122 50.02 -51.36 -1.82
C ASP A 122 50.08 -52.54 -2.79
N THR A 123 49.24 -52.55 -3.83
CA THR A 123 49.31 -53.55 -4.89
C THR A 123 50.62 -53.47 -5.69
N ALA A 124 51.05 -52.23 -6.03
CA ALA A 124 52.31 -52.01 -6.73
C ALA A 124 53.51 -52.42 -5.87
N GLN A 125 53.47 -52.16 -4.57
CA GLN A 125 54.48 -52.57 -3.59
C GLN A 125 54.58 -54.12 -3.55
N ASN A 126 53.42 -54.81 -3.42
CA ASN A 126 53.38 -56.26 -3.42
C ASN A 126 53.94 -56.87 -4.69
N GLN A 127 53.69 -56.25 -5.86
CA GLN A 127 54.27 -56.72 -7.14
C GLN A 127 55.78 -56.49 -7.21
N LEU A 128 56.28 -55.38 -6.64
CA LEU A 128 57.71 -55.10 -6.55
C LEU A 128 58.38 -56.11 -5.66
N ASP A 129 57.76 -56.46 -4.52
CA ASP A 129 58.23 -57.45 -3.59
C ASP A 129 58.28 -58.86 -4.21
N ALA A 130 57.20 -59.23 -4.92
CA ALA A 130 57.16 -60.52 -5.62
C ALA A 130 58.26 -60.66 -6.68
N LYS A 131 58.52 -59.57 -7.40
CA LYS A 131 59.64 -59.53 -8.40
C LYS A 131 60.99 -59.63 -7.71
N ALA A 132 61.19 -59.00 -6.56
CA ALA A 132 62.41 -59.09 -5.83
C ALA A 132 62.69 -60.51 -5.28
N VAL A 133 61.64 -61.23 -4.83
CA VAL A 133 61.68 -62.61 -4.48
C VAL A 133 62.14 -63.49 -5.64
N THR A 134 61.51 -63.41 -6.77
CA THR A 134 61.79 -64.24 -7.97
C THR A 134 63.19 -64.00 -8.53
N GLN A 135 63.75 -62.83 -8.36
CA GLN A 135 65.09 -62.42 -8.83
C GLN A 135 66.20 -62.58 -7.76
N ASN A 136 65.92 -63.13 -6.59
CA ASN A 136 66.86 -63.21 -5.45
C ASN A 136 67.47 -61.83 -5.13
N ALA A 137 66.79 -60.75 -5.29
CA ALA A 137 67.26 -59.38 -5.23
C ALA A 137 66.92 -58.70 -3.88
N PHE A 138 66.75 -59.52 -2.79
CA PHE A 138 66.51 -58.98 -1.45
C PHE A 138 67.78 -58.25 -0.94
N GLY A 139 67.60 -56.95 -0.54
CA GLY A 139 68.68 -56.13 -0.04
C GLY A 139 69.51 -55.42 -1.13
N ASN A 140 69.15 -55.53 -2.40
CA ASN A 140 69.82 -54.83 -3.47
C ASN A 140 69.44 -53.33 -3.49
N SER A 141 70.45 -52.46 -3.69
CA SER A 141 70.28 -50.99 -3.78
C SER A 141 69.25 -50.57 -4.83
N ARG A 142 69.06 -51.35 -5.91
CA ARG A 142 68.01 -51.11 -6.92
C ARG A 142 66.59 -51.19 -6.38
N ARG A 143 66.32 -52.14 -5.45
CA ARG A 143 65.02 -52.26 -4.78
C ARG A 143 64.79 -51.07 -3.89
N GLY A 144 65.77 -50.64 -3.12
CA GLY A 144 65.70 -49.44 -2.23
C GLY A 144 65.36 -48.17 -3.03
N VAL A 145 65.94 -48.03 -4.25
CA VAL A 145 65.55 -46.91 -5.17
C VAL A 145 64.13 -47.05 -5.65
N ALA A 146 63.70 -48.25 -6.04
CA ALA A 146 62.33 -48.50 -6.53
C ALA A 146 61.27 -48.25 -5.43
N ASP A 147 61.54 -48.67 -4.18
CA ASP A 147 60.71 -48.43 -3.00
C ASP A 147 60.60 -46.92 -2.70
N ALA A 148 61.74 -46.20 -2.78
CA ALA A 148 61.76 -44.75 -2.57
C ALA A 148 60.95 -44.02 -3.68
N GLU A 149 61.10 -44.42 -4.94
CA GLU A 149 60.37 -43.85 -6.05
C GLU A 149 58.85 -44.11 -5.92
N LEU A 150 58.47 -45.34 -5.57
CA LEU A 150 57.03 -45.69 -5.34
C LEU A 150 56.46 -44.89 -4.16
N GLY A 151 57.27 -44.70 -3.08
CA GLY A 151 56.87 -43.80 -1.94
C GLY A 151 56.69 -42.36 -2.35
N ALA A 152 57.58 -41.82 -3.19
CA ALA A 152 57.49 -40.48 -3.73
C ALA A 152 56.25 -40.31 -4.60
N GLN A 153 55.98 -41.28 -5.50
CA GLN A 153 54.78 -41.28 -6.34
C GLN A 153 53.49 -41.36 -5.52
N ARG A 154 53.46 -42.17 -4.46
CA ARG A 154 52.32 -42.21 -3.51
C ARG A 154 52.10 -40.85 -2.85
N GLY A 155 53.16 -40.20 -2.37
CA GLY A 155 53.07 -38.88 -1.80
C GLY A 155 52.49 -37.83 -2.76
N MET A 156 52.98 -37.85 -4.01
CA MET A 156 52.43 -36.95 -5.04
C MET A 156 50.96 -37.22 -5.35
N ALA A 157 50.57 -38.51 -5.48
CA ALA A 157 49.19 -38.88 -5.76
C ALA A 157 48.23 -38.50 -4.65
N LEU A 158 48.63 -38.65 -3.38
CA LEU A 158 47.85 -38.18 -2.22
C LEU A 158 47.72 -36.66 -2.17
N SER A 159 48.81 -35.95 -2.46
CA SER A 159 48.80 -34.46 -2.57
C SER A 159 47.88 -33.98 -3.69
N ASP A 160 47.78 -34.70 -4.81
CA ASP A 160 46.86 -34.39 -5.90
C ASP A 160 45.39 -34.59 -5.48
N VAL A 161 45.10 -35.64 -4.69
CA VAL A 161 43.76 -35.85 -4.11
C VAL A 161 43.39 -34.67 -3.19
N ASP A 162 44.32 -34.26 -2.32
CA ASP A 162 44.12 -33.10 -1.43
C ASP A 162 43.85 -31.83 -2.20
N ARG A 163 44.67 -31.55 -3.20
CA ARG A 163 44.51 -30.36 -4.07
C ARG A 163 43.17 -30.36 -4.76
N GLN A 164 42.76 -31.48 -5.36
CA GLN A 164 41.46 -31.63 -6.03
C GLN A 164 40.29 -31.43 -5.07
N ALA A 165 40.41 -31.99 -3.85
CA ALA A 165 39.40 -31.84 -2.80
C ALA A 165 39.25 -30.39 -2.38
N PHE A 166 40.37 -29.68 -2.18
CA PHE A 166 40.36 -28.26 -1.86
C PHE A 166 39.78 -27.41 -2.98
N GLU A 167 40.17 -27.62 -4.25
CA GLU A 167 39.63 -26.91 -5.39
C GLU A 167 38.11 -27.11 -5.54
N ASN A 168 37.61 -28.35 -5.31
CA ASN A 168 36.21 -28.67 -5.34
C ASN A 168 35.44 -28.03 -4.19
N ALA A 169 35.99 -28.06 -2.98
CA ALA A 169 35.42 -27.39 -1.82
C ALA A 169 35.31 -25.87 -2.06
N GLN A 170 36.35 -25.27 -2.63
CA GLN A 170 36.36 -23.84 -3.01
C GLN A 170 35.28 -23.51 -4.03
N LYS A 171 35.17 -24.32 -5.08
CA LYS A 171 34.12 -24.14 -6.10
C LYS A 171 32.71 -24.27 -5.50
N SER A 172 32.49 -25.27 -4.65
CA SER A 172 31.22 -25.50 -3.97
C SER A 172 30.86 -24.34 -3.04
N TYR A 173 31.80 -23.82 -2.28
CA TYR A 173 31.63 -22.66 -1.43
C TYR A 173 31.19 -21.42 -2.23
N PHE A 174 31.85 -21.10 -3.34
CA PHE A 174 31.48 -19.97 -4.15
C PHE A 174 30.15 -20.16 -4.88
N ALA A 175 29.83 -21.39 -5.29
CA ALA A 175 28.54 -21.70 -5.89
C ALA A 175 27.39 -21.55 -4.89
N ASP A 176 27.57 -22.04 -3.67
CA ASP A 176 26.59 -21.87 -2.58
C ASP A 176 26.40 -20.39 -2.22
N ARG A 177 27.48 -19.66 -2.11
CA ARG A 177 27.44 -18.20 -1.89
C ARG A 177 26.69 -17.46 -3.00
N ALA A 178 26.94 -17.79 -4.26
CA ALA A 178 26.24 -17.19 -5.41
C ALA A 178 24.74 -17.54 -5.39
N SER A 179 24.40 -18.77 -5.04
CA SER A 179 23.01 -19.23 -4.87
C SER A 179 22.30 -18.43 -3.76
N ASN A 180 22.93 -18.29 -2.61
CA ASN A 180 22.37 -17.57 -1.46
C ASN A 180 22.20 -16.07 -1.78
N MET A 181 23.16 -15.45 -2.49
CA MET A 181 23.02 -14.07 -2.97
C MET A 181 21.87 -13.92 -3.95
N SER A 182 21.70 -14.85 -4.87
CA SER A 182 20.58 -14.86 -5.82
C SER A 182 19.24 -15.01 -5.10
N ALA A 183 19.15 -15.92 -4.12
CA ALA A 183 17.98 -16.12 -3.30
C ALA A 183 17.62 -14.85 -2.49
N ALA A 184 18.62 -14.22 -1.85
CA ALA A 184 18.43 -12.98 -1.11
C ALA A 184 17.96 -11.82 -2.03
N SER A 185 18.53 -11.71 -3.22
CA SER A 185 18.10 -10.73 -4.23
C SER A 185 16.67 -11.01 -4.72
N GLY A 186 16.33 -12.28 -4.90
CA GLY A 186 14.97 -12.72 -5.24
C GLY A 186 13.96 -12.34 -4.15
N LEU A 187 14.29 -12.60 -2.89
CA LEU A 187 13.44 -12.25 -1.74
C LEU A 187 13.22 -10.73 -1.65
N ALA A 188 14.29 -9.93 -1.81
CA ALA A 188 14.18 -8.47 -1.83
C ALA A 188 13.28 -7.97 -2.98
N SER A 189 13.38 -8.57 -4.16
CA SER A 189 12.53 -8.24 -5.31
C SER A 189 11.07 -8.60 -5.06
N MET A 190 10.81 -9.78 -4.49
CA MET A 190 9.45 -10.21 -4.12
C MET A 190 8.83 -9.30 -3.06
N ALA A 191 9.59 -8.89 -2.05
CA ALA A 191 9.13 -7.94 -1.03
C ALA A 191 8.70 -6.61 -1.66
N GLY A 192 9.47 -6.11 -2.64
CA GLY A 192 9.11 -4.90 -3.41
C GLY A 192 7.86 -5.09 -4.28
N GLN A 193 7.71 -6.24 -4.93
CA GLN A 193 6.52 -6.55 -5.73
C GLN A 193 5.27 -6.67 -4.86
N LEU A 194 5.37 -7.34 -3.71
CA LEU A 194 4.27 -7.48 -2.76
C LEU A 194 3.81 -6.10 -2.24
N GLN A 195 4.75 -5.22 -1.89
CA GLN A 195 4.43 -3.86 -1.48
C GLN A 195 3.67 -3.09 -2.57
N ASN A 196 4.11 -3.19 -3.82
CA ASN A 196 3.45 -2.53 -4.95
C ASN A 196 2.04 -3.10 -5.20
N GLN A 197 1.86 -4.43 -5.12
CA GLN A 197 0.57 -5.07 -5.30
C GLN A 197 -0.41 -4.65 -4.21
N LEU A 198 0.01 -4.69 -2.94
CA LEU A 198 -0.81 -4.24 -1.81
C LEU A 198 -1.19 -2.75 -1.95
N GLY A 199 -0.27 -1.92 -2.44
CA GLY A 199 -0.55 -0.51 -2.73
C GLY A 199 -1.61 -0.34 -3.82
N THR A 200 -1.53 -1.13 -4.88
CA THR A 200 -2.49 -1.12 -6.01
C THR A 200 -3.87 -1.58 -5.55
N ASP A 201 -3.95 -2.67 -4.81
CA ASP A 201 -5.21 -3.23 -4.31
C ASP A 201 -5.91 -2.25 -3.35
N ASN A 202 -5.15 -1.63 -2.46
CA ASN A 202 -5.68 -0.61 -1.55
C ASN A 202 -6.15 0.66 -2.29
N ALA A 203 -5.45 1.09 -3.33
CA ALA A 203 -5.86 2.21 -4.16
C ALA A 203 -7.15 1.90 -4.94
N ALA A 204 -7.30 0.67 -5.43
CA ALA A 204 -8.54 0.21 -6.08
C ALA A 204 -9.72 0.23 -5.10
N LEU A 205 -9.57 -0.33 -3.90
CA LEU A 205 -10.59 -0.31 -2.85
C LEU A 205 -10.99 1.12 -2.46
N ALA A 206 -10.01 2.01 -2.26
CA ALA A 206 -10.26 3.41 -1.96
C ALA A 206 -11.03 4.12 -3.08
N THR A 207 -10.72 3.79 -4.35
CA THR A 207 -11.39 4.34 -5.53
C THR A 207 -12.85 3.88 -5.61
N TYR A 208 -13.11 2.59 -5.44
CA TYR A 208 -14.48 2.05 -5.40
C TYR A 208 -15.28 2.65 -4.25
N GLY A 209 -14.69 2.73 -3.07
CA GLY A 209 -15.32 3.37 -1.93
C GLY A 209 -15.64 4.86 -2.16
N ALA A 210 -14.76 5.60 -2.85
CA ALA A 210 -15.00 7.00 -3.21
C ALA A 210 -16.16 7.14 -4.20
N GLN A 211 -16.29 6.24 -5.18
CA GLN A 211 -17.42 6.21 -6.10
C GLN A 211 -18.73 5.94 -5.36
N GLN A 212 -18.74 4.96 -4.46
CA GLN A 212 -19.91 4.62 -3.64
C GLN A 212 -20.29 5.79 -2.71
N GLN A 213 -19.28 6.44 -2.10
CA GLN A 213 -19.49 7.64 -1.28
C GLN A 213 -20.12 8.78 -2.10
N GLY A 214 -19.67 8.96 -3.35
CA GLY A 214 -20.26 9.94 -4.28
C GLY A 214 -21.74 9.65 -4.55
N ILE A 215 -22.11 8.41 -4.77
CA ILE A 215 -23.52 8.00 -4.97
C ILE A 215 -24.33 8.26 -3.69
N ASN A 216 -23.81 7.90 -2.53
CA ASN A 216 -24.45 8.14 -1.25
C ASN A 216 -24.65 9.65 -1.01
N GLN A 217 -23.63 10.47 -1.33
CA GLN A 217 -23.74 11.94 -1.23
C GLN A 217 -24.82 12.51 -2.13
N LEU A 218 -24.93 12.03 -3.38
CA LEU A 218 -26.01 12.45 -4.29
C LEU A 218 -27.39 12.12 -3.72
N GLY A 219 -27.53 10.98 -3.02
CA GLY A 219 -28.77 10.62 -2.32
C GLY A 219 -29.10 11.59 -1.17
N LEU A 220 -28.10 11.98 -0.38
CA LEU A 220 -28.27 12.97 0.69
C LEU A 220 -28.58 14.36 0.15
N ASP A 221 -27.92 14.77 -0.92
CA ASP A 221 -28.18 16.06 -1.58
C ASP A 221 -29.59 16.10 -2.16
N ALA A 222 -30.09 15.02 -2.75
CA ALA A 222 -31.46 14.91 -3.23
C ALA A 222 -32.46 15.01 -2.07
N GLY A 223 -32.19 14.38 -0.94
CA GLY A 223 -33.01 14.50 0.27
C GLY A 223 -33.05 15.92 0.82
N TYR A 224 -31.91 16.58 0.86
CA TYR A 224 -31.82 17.99 1.28
C TYR A 224 -32.57 18.93 0.31
N GLN A 225 -32.43 18.73 -1.01
CA GLN A 225 -33.16 19.49 -2.02
C GLN A 225 -34.66 19.27 -1.92
N GLN A 226 -35.13 18.08 -1.60
CA GLN A 226 -36.54 17.81 -1.35
C GLN A 226 -37.02 18.57 -0.10
N PHE A 227 -36.27 18.53 0.99
CA PHE A 227 -36.60 19.31 2.19
C PHE A 227 -36.71 20.82 1.89
N LEU A 228 -35.78 21.42 1.13
CA LEU A 228 -35.83 22.80 0.73
C LEU A 228 -37.08 23.10 -0.10
N ARG A 229 -37.47 22.21 -1.01
CA ARG A 229 -38.73 22.37 -1.81
C ARG A 229 -39.96 22.30 -0.90
N GLU A 230 -40.00 21.37 0.06
CA GLU A 230 -41.09 21.28 1.03
C GLU A 230 -41.22 22.56 1.87
N GLN A 231 -40.09 23.17 2.24
CA GLN A 231 -40.08 24.47 2.94
C GLN A 231 -40.55 25.63 2.05
N ALA A 232 -40.20 25.63 0.77
CA ALA A 232 -40.54 26.71 -0.18
C ALA A 232 -41.99 26.62 -0.72
N THR A 233 -42.52 25.40 -0.87
CA THR A 233 -43.82 25.16 -1.48
C THR A 233 -44.98 26.00 -0.89
N PRO A 234 -45.16 26.18 0.41
CA PRO A 234 -46.22 26.99 0.97
C PRO A 234 -46.13 28.47 0.54
N LEU A 235 -44.90 29.01 0.47
CA LEU A 235 -44.68 30.38 0.03
C LEU A 235 -44.91 30.56 -1.46
N GLU A 236 -44.52 29.59 -2.29
CA GLU A 236 -44.78 29.55 -3.71
C GLU A 236 -46.29 29.50 -3.98
N ASN A 237 -47.03 28.63 -3.28
CA ASN A 237 -48.49 28.56 -3.39
C ASN A 237 -49.16 29.86 -2.97
N PHE A 238 -48.70 30.53 -1.94
CA PHE A 238 -49.17 31.83 -1.52
C PHE A 238 -48.94 32.90 -2.61
N ASN A 239 -47.74 32.94 -3.21
CA ASN A 239 -47.41 33.87 -4.29
C ASN A 239 -48.26 33.63 -5.55
N ILE A 240 -48.52 32.36 -5.92
CA ILE A 240 -49.43 32.01 -7.05
C ILE A 240 -50.85 32.55 -6.77
N ARG A 241 -51.35 32.36 -5.54
CA ARG A 241 -52.67 32.89 -5.15
C ARG A 241 -52.74 34.41 -5.22
N GLN A 242 -51.67 35.12 -4.83
CA GLN A 242 -51.61 36.59 -4.93
C GLN A 242 -51.58 37.07 -6.41
N ALA A 243 -50.86 36.34 -7.27
CA ALA A 243 -50.80 36.69 -8.71
C ALA A 243 -52.10 36.45 -9.48
N ALA A 244 -53.05 35.70 -8.90
CA ALA A 244 -54.34 35.41 -9.48
C ALA A 244 -55.43 36.46 -9.16
N LEU A 245 -55.09 37.48 -8.39
CA LEU A 245 -55.91 38.66 -8.06
C LEU A 245 -55.68 39.78 -9.06
#